data_f68fde9b6a3ded3f9af3b5094255f09a
#
_entry.id   f68fde9b6a3ded3f9af3b5094255f09a
#
_cell.length_a   1.000
_cell.length_b   1.000
_cell.length_c   1.000
_cell.angle_alpha   90.00
_cell.angle_beta   90.00
_cell.angle_gamma   90.00
#
_symmetry.space_group_name_H-M   'P 1'
#
loop_
_entity.id
_entity.type
_entity.pdbx_description
1 polymer ?
#
loop_
_entity_poly.entity_id
_entity_poly.type
_entity_poly.pdbx_seq_one_letter_code
_entity_poly.pdbx_strand_id
1 'polypeptide(L)'
;MKELWSSRWLCLFIPAIASTLGPMLLAATVKDVLADHGIGTETQLAWQARLLKVEQAMARGDFAAAETLWREAYAAALKSRHWEGVIAAGDTYRALGARAGFRTASVAKARQAYLAALFRARSEGSLAGVLIAAERFAELGDREVVEQCLRAARQVAAQSRDPYAEEHLRAFTERWAASAQELDARGLTP
;
A
#
# COMPACT_ATOMS: atom_id res chain seq x y z
N MET A 1 -23.25 58.40 -55.39
CA MET A 1 -22.34 57.99 -56.47
C MET A 1 -21.40 56.99 -55.82
N LYS A 2 -21.59 55.69 -56.21
CA LYS A 2 -20.56 54.70 -56.62
C LYS A 2 -19.56 54.29 -55.52
N GLU A 3 -19.29 53.08 -55.22
CA GLU A 3 -19.46 51.78 -55.88
C GLU A 3 -19.30 50.64 -54.83
N LEU A 4 -20.10 49.73 -54.78
CA LEU A 4 -20.03 48.29 -54.80
C LEU A 4 -18.69 47.71 -55.29
N TRP A 5 -18.03 46.92 -54.49
CA TRP A 5 -17.36 45.67 -54.93
C TRP A 5 -17.04 44.81 -53.71
N SER A 6 -17.81 43.82 -53.43
CA SER A 6 -17.69 42.39 -53.67
C SER A 6 -16.29 41.81 -53.34
N SER A 7 -16.23 41.14 -52.21
CA SER A 7 -15.22 40.07 -51.99
C SER A 7 -15.84 38.91 -51.22
N ARG A 8 -16.58 38.10 -52.01
CA ARG A 8 -17.17 36.82 -51.61
C ARG A 8 -16.14 35.68 -51.73
N TRP A 9 -14.91 35.85 -51.32
CA TRP A 9 -13.86 34.82 -51.52
C TRP A 9 -13.05 34.43 -50.27
N LEU A 10 -13.56 34.64 -49.06
CA LEU A 10 -12.84 34.35 -47.82
C LEU A 10 -13.56 33.38 -46.89
N CYS A 11 -14.47 32.54 -47.39
CA CYS A 11 -15.22 31.59 -46.56
C CYS A 11 -15.09 30.13 -46.99
N LEU A 12 -13.93 29.68 -47.52
CA LEU A 12 -13.84 28.30 -48.01
C LEU A 12 -12.54 27.52 -47.61
N PHE A 13 -11.80 27.94 -46.57
CA PHE A 13 -10.57 27.17 -46.21
C PHE A 13 -10.41 26.91 -44.74
N ILE A 14 -11.47 26.77 -43.93
CA ILE A 14 -11.34 26.31 -42.54
C ILE A 14 -12.49 25.36 -42.23
N PRO A 15 -12.48 24.13 -42.72
CA PRO A 15 -12.90 22.99 -41.89
C PRO A 15 -12.21 21.68 -42.22
N ALA A 16 -10.87 21.61 -42.31
CA ALA A 16 -10.23 20.33 -42.58
C ALA A 16 -9.13 19.91 -41.58
N ILE A 17 -8.86 20.71 -40.56
CA ILE A 17 -7.78 20.40 -39.61
C ILE A 17 -8.30 19.94 -38.24
N ALA A 18 -9.57 20.11 -37.91
CA ALA A 18 -10.12 19.80 -36.59
C ALA A 18 -10.56 18.32 -36.39
N SER A 19 -10.55 17.49 -37.42
CA SER A 19 -11.13 16.14 -37.33
C SER A 19 -10.11 15.00 -37.20
N THR A 20 -8.82 15.24 -37.25
CA THR A 20 -7.82 14.17 -37.23
C THR A 20 -7.02 14.08 -35.92
N LEU A 21 -7.05 15.08 -35.05
CA LEU A 21 -6.33 15.08 -33.78
C LEU A 21 -7.16 14.58 -32.59
N GLY A 22 -8.48 14.61 -32.65
CA GLY A 22 -9.37 14.22 -31.58
C GLY A 22 -9.31 12.73 -31.17
N PRO A 23 -9.37 11.78 -32.10
CA PRO A 23 -9.35 10.36 -31.75
C PRO A 23 -7.97 9.86 -31.27
N MET A 24 -6.87 10.53 -31.67
CA MET A 24 -5.54 10.10 -31.28
C MET A 24 -5.15 10.51 -29.84
N LEU A 25 -5.64 11.64 -29.36
CA LEU A 25 -5.45 12.09 -27.98
C LEU A 25 -6.28 11.26 -26.98
N LEU A 26 -7.51 10.87 -27.32
CA LEU A 26 -8.32 9.98 -26.50
C LEU A 26 -7.76 8.57 -26.43
N ALA A 27 -7.19 8.05 -27.51
CA ALA A 27 -6.58 6.73 -27.53
C ALA A 27 -5.30 6.67 -26.68
N ALA A 28 -4.50 7.74 -26.64
CA ALA A 28 -3.30 7.82 -25.79
C ALA A 28 -3.66 7.84 -24.31
N THR A 29 -4.65 8.62 -23.89
CA THR A 29 -5.08 8.71 -22.49
C THR A 29 -5.71 7.42 -21.98
N VAL A 30 -6.50 6.72 -22.79
CA VAL A 30 -7.08 5.42 -22.43
C VAL A 30 -6.00 4.35 -22.34
N LYS A 31 -5.00 4.37 -23.20
CA LYS A 31 -3.90 3.40 -23.18
C LYS A 31 -3.01 3.60 -21.94
N ASP A 32 -2.74 4.84 -21.54
CA ASP A 32 -1.96 5.15 -20.34
C ASP A 32 -2.72 4.77 -19.06
N VAL A 33 -4.04 5.03 -18.99
CA VAL A 33 -4.88 4.62 -17.86
C VAL A 33 -4.98 3.11 -17.75
N LEU A 34 -5.10 2.37 -18.85
CA LEU A 34 -5.13 0.91 -18.85
C LEU A 34 -3.76 0.31 -18.55
N ALA A 35 -2.67 0.94 -18.98
CA ALA A 35 -1.31 0.50 -18.66
C ALA A 35 -1.00 0.68 -17.17
N ASP A 36 -1.42 1.78 -16.56
CA ASP A 36 -1.21 2.03 -15.13
C ASP A 36 -2.00 1.04 -14.26
N HIS A 37 -3.22 0.66 -14.64
CA HIS A 37 -3.99 -0.39 -13.95
C HIS A 37 -3.42 -1.80 -14.16
N GLY A 38 -2.81 -2.08 -15.32
CA GLY A 38 -2.19 -3.38 -15.60
C GLY A 38 -0.90 -3.60 -14.81
N ILE A 39 -0.05 -2.57 -14.69
CA ILE A 39 1.22 -2.65 -13.96
C ILE A 39 0.98 -2.84 -12.45
N GLY A 40 -0.05 -2.22 -11.88
CA GLY A 40 -0.41 -2.37 -10.46
C GLY A 40 -0.82 -3.80 -10.12
N THR A 41 -1.65 -4.41 -10.94
CA THR A 41 -2.12 -5.79 -10.72
C THR A 41 -1.03 -6.84 -10.95
N GLU A 42 -0.18 -6.70 -11.96
CA GLU A 42 0.95 -7.60 -12.20
C GLU A 42 1.97 -7.56 -11.08
N THR A 43 2.32 -6.38 -10.58
CA THR A 43 3.26 -6.24 -9.46
C THR A 43 2.67 -6.73 -8.14
N GLN A 44 1.37 -6.60 -7.93
CA GLN A 44 0.67 -7.15 -6.77
C GLN A 44 0.66 -8.68 -6.80
N LEU A 45 0.30 -9.28 -7.91
CA LEU A 45 0.34 -10.74 -8.09
C LEU A 45 1.76 -11.30 -7.95
N ALA A 46 2.78 -10.54 -8.35
CA ALA A 46 4.17 -10.99 -8.31
C ALA A 46 4.69 -11.24 -6.89
N TRP A 47 4.42 -10.39 -5.90
CA TRP A 47 4.87 -10.61 -4.53
C TRP A 47 4.05 -11.69 -3.83
N GLN A 48 2.73 -11.78 -4.11
CA GLN A 48 1.86 -12.82 -3.56
C GLN A 48 2.33 -14.22 -3.99
N ALA A 49 2.58 -14.42 -5.30
CA ALA A 49 3.08 -15.69 -5.81
C ALA A 49 4.44 -16.09 -5.20
N ARG A 50 5.31 -15.11 -4.90
CA ARG A 50 6.59 -15.37 -4.23
C ARG A 50 6.42 -15.74 -2.77
N LEU A 51 5.53 -15.06 -2.02
CA LEU A 51 5.23 -15.42 -0.63
C LEU A 51 4.65 -16.83 -0.52
N LEU A 52 3.80 -17.24 -1.45
CA LEU A 52 3.31 -18.62 -1.51
C LEU A 52 4.46 -19.65 -1.63
N LYS A 53 5.48 -19.35 -2.43
CA LYS A 53 6.67 -20.22 -2.53
C LYS A 53 7.46 -20.28 -1.20
N VAL A 54 7.52 -19.16 -0.47
CA VAL A 54 8.12 -19.14 0.88
C VAL A 54 7.37 -20.08 1.81
N GLU A 55 6.04 -19.99 1.84
CA GLU A 55 5.19 -20.84 2.67
C GLU A 55 5.36 -22.33 2.32
N GLN A 56 5.44 -22.67 1.03
CA GLN A 56 5.70 -24.03 0.56
C GLN A 56 7.08 -24.53 1.00
N ALA A 57 8.13 -23.71 0.96
CA ALA A 57 9.46 -24.07 1.44
C ALA A 57 9.44 -24.28 2.96
N MET A 58 8.79 -23.40 3.72
CA MET A 58 8.59 -23.55 5.17
C MET A 58 7.82 -24.84 5.52
N ALA A 59 6.81 -25.19 4.74
CA ALA A 59 6.03 -26.43 4.96
C ALA A 59 6.87 -27.69 4.76
N ARG A 60 7.88 -27.65 3.89
CA ARG A 60 8.85 -28.74 3.69
C ARG A 60 10.00 -28.75 4.70
N GLY A 61 10.07 -27.75 5.60
CA GLY A 61 11.19 -27.58 6.53
C GLY A 61 12.47 -27.03 5.89
N ASP A 62 12.43 -26.60 4.64
CA ASP A 62 13.57 -25.99 3.95
C ASP A 62 13.64 -24.49 4.26
N PHE A 63 14.13 -24.18 5.45
CA PHE A 63 14.20 -22.79 5.92
C PHE A 63 15.25 -21.95 5.20
N ALA A 64 16.30 -22.56 4.65
CA ALA A 64 17.32 -21.87 3.87
C ALA A 64 16.74 -21.39 2.52
N ALA A 65 16.03 -22.27 1.82
CA ALA A 65 15.30 -21.90 0.61
C ALA A 65 14.20 -20.88 0.92
N ALA A 66 13.46 -21.05 2.03
CA ALA A 66 12.41 -20.11 2.44
C ALA A 66 12.97 -18.70 2.66
N GLU A 67 14.13 -18.55 3.28
CA GLU A 67 14.76 -17.25 3.49
C GLU A 67 15.19 -16.60 2.17
N THR A 68 15.74 -17.38 1.24
CA THR A 68 16.13 -16.88 -0.08
C THR A 68 14.91 -16.39 -0.87
N LEU A 69 13.86 -17.21 -0.94
CA LEU A 69 12.59 -16.85 -1.59
C LEU A 69 11.93 -15.65 -0.92
N TRP A 70 12.04 -15.51 0.40
CA TRP A 70 11.52 -14.36 1.12
C TRP A 70 12.21 -13.06 0.69
N ARG A 71 13.53 -13.05 0.51
CA ARG A 71 14.25 -11.86 0.01
C ARG A 71 13.73 -11.41 -1.35
N GLU A 72 13.46 -12.36 -2.25
CA GLU A 72 12.85 -12.07 -3.55
C GLU A 72 11.42 -11.54 -3.43
N ALA A 73 10.61 -12.14 -2.54
CA ALA A 73 9.25 -11.71 -2.27
C ALA A 73 9.21 -10.28 -1.68
N TYR A 74 10.08 -10.01 -0.71
CA TYR A 74 10.19 -8.69 -0.10
C TYR A 74 10.65 -7.63 -1.10
N ALA A 75 11.62 -7.93 -1.96
CA ALA A 75 12.05 -7.03 -3.02
C ALA A 75 10.90 -6.74 -4.02
N ALA A 76 10.08 -7.74 -4.35
CA ALA A 76 8.89 -7.55 -5.19
C ALA A 76 7.83 -6.71 -4.49
N ALA A 77 7.57 -6.93 -3.20
CA ALA A 77 6.67 -6.13 -2.39
C ALA A 77 7.13 -4.66 -2.30
N LEU A 78 8.43 -4.43 -2.18
CA LEU A 78 8.97 -3.08 -2.23
C LEU A 78 8.78 -2.39 -3.59
N LYS A 79 8.82 -3.12 -4.68
CA LYS A 79 8.60 -2.60 -6.04
C LYS A 79 7.13 -2.31 -6.33
N SER A 80 6.20 -3.02 -5.69
CA SER A 80 4.75 -2.82 -5.90
C SER A 80 4.26 -1.44 -5.48
N ARG A 81 5.04 -0.73 -4.65
CA ARG A 81 4.72 0.56 -4.03
C ARG A 81 3.54 0.52 -3.04
N HIS A 82 2.80 -0.58 -2.93
CA HIS A 82 1.68 -0.73 -2.01
C HIS A 82 2.15 -1.25 -0.65
N TRP A 83 1.49 -0.82 0.41
CA TRP A 83 1.84 -1.18 1.79
C TRP A 83 1.50 -2.65 2.12
N GLU A 84 0.48 -3.24 1.48
CA GLU A 84 -0.02 -4.59 1.76
C GLU A 84 1.07 -5.66 1.61
N GLY A 85 1.80 -5.60 0.48
CA GLY A 85 2.86 -6.56 0.20
C GLY A 85 4.00 -6.51 1.21
N VAL A 86 4.27 -5.31 1.73
CA VAL A 86 5.34 -5.10 2.72
C VAL A 86 4.94 -5.61 4.09
N ILE A 87 3.68 -5.43 4.51
CA ILE A 87 3.11 -6.04 5.73
C ILE A 87 3.17 -7.56 5.61
N ALA A 88 2.65 -8.13 4.51
CA ALA A 88 2.62 -9.57 4.30
C ALA A 88 4.02 -10.20 4.32
N ALA A 89 5.02 -9.52 3.75
CA ALA A 89 6.40 -9.97 3.83
C ALA A 89 6.96 -9.93 5.27
N GLY A 90 6.61 -8.91 6.06
CA GLY A 90 6.95 -8.84 7.49
C GLY A 90 6.33 -9.98 8.29
N ASP A 91 5.05 -10.25 8.11
CA ASP A 91 4.32 -11.34 8.75
C ASP A 91 4.93 -12.72 8.41
N THR A 92 5.22 -12.93 7.12
CA THR A 92 5.86 -14.17 6.64
C THR A 92 7.25 -14.38 7.26
N TYR A 93 8.04 -13.32 7.41
CA TYR A 93 9.38 -13.45 8.04
C TYR A 93 9.31 -13.74 9.53
N ARG A 94 8.32 -13.17 10.24
CA ARG A 94 8.06 -13.56 11.65
C ARG A 94 7.70 -15.04 11.76
N ALA A 95 6.83 -15.53 10.88
CA ALA A 95 6.45 -16.94 10.84
C ALA A 95 7.65 -17.84 10.53
N LEU A 96 8.51 -17.46 9.58
CA LEU A 96 9.74 -18.14 9.25
C LEU A 96 10.66 -18.23 10.48
N GLY A 97 10.93 -17.11 11.15
CA GLY A 97 11.81 -17.07 12.32
C GLY A 97 11.27 -17.85 13.52
N ALA A 98 9.94 -17.88 13.68
CA ALA A 98 9.32 -18.69 14.73
C ALA A 98 9.49 -20.20 14.48
N ARG A 99 9.40 -20.65 13.23
CA ARG A 99 9.57 -22.08 12.85
C ARG A 99 11.03 -22.51 12.79
N ALA A 100 11.91 -21.62 12.33
CA ALA A 100 13.33 -21.92 12.16
C ALA A 100 14.18 -21.60 13.41
N GLY A 101 13.58 -21.10 14.51
CA GLY A 101 14.26 -20.87 15.78
C GLY A 101 15.02 -19.55 15.91
N PHE A 102 14.87 -18.59 14.98
CA PHE A 102 15.52 -17.28 15.07
C PHE A 102 14.52 -16.11 15.30
N ARG A 103 13.59 -16.32 16.23
CA ARG A 103 12.48 -15.40 16.51
C ARG A 103 12.91 -13.95 16.73
N THR A 104 13.93 -13.71 17.55
CA THR A 104 14.38 -12.32 17.87
C THR A 104 14.83 -11.57 16.63
N ALA A 105 15.66 -12.20 15.80
CA ALA A 105 16.15 -11.59 14.55
C ALA A 105 15.00 -11.35 13.55
N SER A 106 14.04 -12.28 13.47
CA SER A 106 12.90 -12.14 12.56
C SER A 106 11.96 -11.01 13.00
N VAL A 107 11.75 -10.83 14.30
CA VAL A 107 10.97 -9.71 14.83
C VAL A 107 11.62 -8.37 14.49
N ALA A 108 12.95 -8.25 14.66
CA ALA A 108 13.67 -7.03 14.30
C ALA A 108 13.53 -6.69 12.80
N LYS A 109 13.59 -7.71 11.93
CA LYS A 109 13.41 -7.54 10.49
C LYS A 109 11.97 -7.20 10.11
N ALA A 110 11.00 -7.82 10.78
CA ALA A 110 9.58 -7.51 10.57
C ALA A 110 9.25 -6.07 10.97
N ARG A 111 9.81 -5.56 12.08
CA ARG A 111 9.67 -4.13 12.46
C ARG A 111 10.10 -3.19 11.34
N GLN A 112 11.22 -3.49 10.66
CA GLN A 112 11.66 -2.69 9.51
C GLN A 112 10.66 -2.72 8.36
N ALA A 113 10.08 -3.88 8.07
CA ALA A 113 9.04 -4.01 7.05
C ALA A 113 7.77 -3.23 7.43
N TYR A 114 7.29 -3.36 8.68
CA TYR A 114 6.11 -2.64 9.16
C TYR A 114 6.29 -1.12 9.16
N LEU A 115 7.49 -0.62 9.51
CA LEU A 115 7.79 0.80 9.37
C LEU A 115 7.75 1.26 7.90
N ALA A 116 8.33 0.49 6.99
CA ALA A 116 8.26 0.81 5.56
C ALA A 116 6.82 0.80 5.03
N ALA A 117 5.99 -0.14 5.50
CA ALA A 117 4.57 -0.20 5.17
C ALA A 117 3.80 0.99 5.73
N LEU A 118 4.05 1.38 6.99
CA LEU A 118 3.44 2.55 7.63
C LEU A 118 3.71 3.84 6.84
N PHE A 119 4.98 4.07 6.43
CA PHE A 119 5.31 5.24 5.64
C PHE A 119 4.59 5.27 4.29
N ARG A 120 4.44 4.11 3.64
CA ARG A 120 3.69 3.99 2.39
C ARG A 120 2.20 4.25 2.60
N ALA A 121 1.59 3.58 3.57
CA ALA A 121 0.18 3.76 3.88
C ALA A 121 -0.15 5.23 4.15
N ARG A 122 0.73 5.95 4.87
CA ARG A 122 0.59 7.39 5.08
C ARG A 122 0.71 8.19 3.79
N SER A 123 1.66 7.88 2.92
CA SER A 123 1.84 8.59 1.65
C SER A 123 0.69 8.33 0.67
N GLU A 124 0.06 7.16 0.76
CA GLU A 124 -1.13 6.79 -0.01
C GLU A 124 -2.44 7.33 0.60
N GLY A 125 -2.40 7.92 1.80
CA GLY A 125 -3.60 8.33 2.53
C GLY A 125 -4.47 7.15 2.97
N SER A 126 -3.90 5.95 3.10
CA SER A 126 -4.62 4.73 3.47
C SER A 126 -4.77 4.61 4.98
N LEU A 127 -5.93 4.95 5.52
CA LEU A 127 -6.26 4.73 6.93
C LEU A 127 -6.14 3.25 7.30
N ALA A 128 -6.68 2.36 6.46
CA ALA A 128 -6.60 0.91 6.69
C ALA A 128 -5.14 0.44 6.82
N GLY A 129 -4.24 0.89 5.94
CA GLY A 129 -2.83 0.54 6.01
C GLY A 129 -2.14 1.04 7.27
N VAL A 130 -2.45 2.26 7.72
CA VAL A 130 -1.90 2.81 8.98
C VAL A 130 -2.40 2.02 10.19
N LEU A 131 -3.69 1.64 10.23
CA LEU A 131 -4.25 0.86 11.32
C LEU A 131 -3.72 -0.58 11.35
N ILE A 132 -3.53 -1.23 10.21
CA ILE A 132 -2.92 -2.56 10.13
C ILE A 132 -1.45 -2.51 10.59
N ALA A 133 -0.70 -1.49 10.20
CA ALA A 133 0.66 -1.31 10.71
C ALA A 133 0.67 -1.13 12.25
N ALA A 134 -0.26 -0.34 12.80
CA ALA A 134 -0.43 -0.17 14.24
C ALA A 134 -0.72 -1.49 14.96
N GLU A 135 -1.58 -2.34 14.37
CA GLU A 135 -1.90 -3.67 14.90
C GLU A 135 -0.66 -4.57 14.95
N ARG A 136 0.17 -4.56 13.90
CA ARG A 136 1.42 -5.32 13.89
C ARG A 136 2.43 -4.84 14.94
N PHE A 137 2.53 -3.52 15.17
CA PHE A 137 3.35 -2.99 16.26
C PHE A 137 2.79 -3.33 17.64
N ALA A 138 1.45 -3.32 17.80
CA ALA A 138 0.79 -3.76 19.02
C ALA A 138 1.12 -5.22 19.37
N GLU A 139 1.07 -6.13 18.38
CA GLU A 139 1.49 -7.53 18.52
C GLU A 139 2.96 -7.70 18.93
N LEU A 140 3.81 -6.74 18.60
CA LEU A 140 5.22 -6.73 19.00
C LEU A 140 5.47 -6.09 20.36
N GLY A 141 4.44 -5.48 20.98
CA GLY A 141 4.55 -4.74 22.24
C GLY A 141 5.13 -3.33 22.08
N ASP A 142 5.25 -2.81 20.88
CA ASP A 142 5.88 -1.51 20.57
C ASP A 142 4.89 -0.36 20.81
N ARG A 143 4.48 -0.12 22.07
CA ARG A 143 3.44 0.87 22.49
C ARG A 143 3.68 2.28 21.90
N GLU A 144 4.90 2.79 22.03
CA GLU A 144 5.24 4.13 21.52
C GLU A 144 5.01 4.26 20.01
N VAL A 145 5.32 3.21 19.25
CA VAL A 145 5.08 3.19 17.80
C VAL A 145 3.59 3.12 17.49
N VAL A 146 2.81 2.36 18.25
CA VAL A 146 1.34 2.33 18.14
C VAL A 146 0.74 3.72 18.34
N GLU A 147 1.18 4.46 19.35
CA GLU A 147 0.71 5.83 19.57
C GLU A 147 1.08 6.78 18.42
N GLN A 148 2.27 6.59 17.82
CA GLN A 148 2.67 7.33 16.60
C GLN A 148 1.76 6.98 15.41
N CYS A 149 1.43 5.69 15.26
CA CYS A 149 0.48 5.23 14.23
C CYS A 149 -0.91 5.86 14.45
N LEU A 150 -1.41 5.92 15.69
CA LEU A 150 -2.69 6.54 16.00
C LEU A 150 -2.71 8.05 15.71
N ARG A 151 -1.61 8.76 15.98
CA ARG A 151 -1.48 10.17 15.56
C ARG A 151 -1.55 10.33 14.05
N ALA A 152 -0.83 9.47 13.30
CA ALA A 152 -0.87 9.45 11.85
C ALA A 152 -2.26 9.08 11.32
N ALA A 153 -2.92 8.09 11.92
CA ALA A 153 -4.27 7.66 11.56
C ALA A 153 -5.29 8.80 11.69
N ARG A 154 -5.22 9.60 12.77
CA ARG A 154 -6.08 10.78 12.93
C ARG A 154 -5.90 11.79 11.81
N GLN A 155 -4.65 12.04 11.38
CA GLN A 155 -4.37 12.95 10.27
C GLN A 155 -4.94 12.42 8.95
N VAL A 156 -4.78 11.11 8.70
CA VAL A 156 -5.32 10.47 7.48
C VAL A 156 -6.84 10.44 7.51
N ALA A 157 -7.47 10.11 8.64
CA ALA A 157 -8.93 10.10 8.78
C ALA A 157 -9.52 11.48 8.53
N ALA A 158 -8.94 12.55 9.10
CA ALA A 158 -9.39 13.92 8.91
C ALA A 158 -9.29 14.41 7.45
N GLN A 159 -8.42 13.80 6.63
CA GLN A 159 -8.26 14.11 5.21
C GLN A 159 -9.03 13.13 4.30
N SER A 160 -9.57 12.06 4.87
CA SER A 160 -10.29 11.02 4.15
C SER A 160 -11.66 11.55 3.68
N ARG A 161 -12.10 11.03 2.52
CA ARG A 161 -13.48 11.17 2.06
C ARG A 161 -14.37 10.00 2.48
N ASP A 162 -13.81 9.03 3.16
CA ASP A 162 -14.55 7.88 3.68
C ASP A 162 -15.38 8.31 4.90
N PRO A 163 -16.70 8.22 4.83
CA PRO A 163 -17.59 8.61 5.95
C PRO A 163 -17.40 7.73 7.20
N TYR A 164 -16.83 6.56 7.07
CA TYR A 164 -16.58 5.61 8.16
C TYR A 164 -15.17 5.70 8.75
N ALA A 165 -14.32 6.59 8.23
CA ALA A 165 -12.92 6.69 8.67
C ALA A 165 -12.78 6.93 10.18
N GLU A 166 -13.57 7.85 10.72
CA GLU A 166 -13.57 8.17 12.17
C GLU A 166 -14.10 7.02 13.03
N GLU A 167 -15.07 6.25 12.54
CA GLU A 167 -15.60 5.07 13.21
C GLU A 167 -14.56 3.96 13.27
N HIS A 168 -13.89 3.66 12.16
CA HIS A 168 -12.82 2.67 12.12
C HIS A 168 -11.65 3.04 13.05
N LEU A 169 -11.26 4.31 13.08
CA LEU A 169 -10.23 4.81 13.97
C LEU A 169 -10.64 4.66 15.44
N ARG A 170 -11.88 5.03 15.80
CA ARG A 170 -12.41 4.91 17.15
C ARG A 170 -12.43 3.47 17.61
N ALA A 171 -13.00 2.57 16.78
CA ALA A 171 -13.06 1.15 17.09
C ALA A 171 -11.67 0.52 17.32
N PHE A 172 -10.67 0.92 16.54
CA PHE A 172 -9.29 0.49 16.77
C PHE A 172 -8.75 1.04 18.10
N THR A 173 -8.94 2.33 18.37
CA THR A 173 -8.43 2.98 19.59
C THR A 173 -9.02 2.37 20.85
N GLU A 174 -10.31 2.04 20.85
CA GLU A 174 -10.99 1.39 21.97
C GLU A 174 -10.45 -0.02 22.22
N ARG A 175 -10.27 -0.83 21.16
CA ARG A 175 -9.65 -2.17 21.30
C ARG A 175 -8.22 -2.09 21.83
N TRP A 176 -7.45 -1.14 21.33
CA TRP A 176 -6.07 -0.92 21.79
C TRP A 176 -6.02 -0.51 23.26
N ALA A 177 -6.87 0.42 23.69
CA ALA A 177 -6.95 0.87 25.09
C ALA A 177 -7.33 -0.30 26.02
N ALA A 178 -8.30 -1.13 25.64
CA ALA A 178 -8.69 -2.30 26.41
C ALA A 178 -7.55 -3.32 26.54
N SER A 179 -6.85 -3.62 25.45
CA SER A 179 -5.71 -4.55 25.48
C SER A 179 -4.53 -4.02 26.30
N ALA A 180 -4.27 -2.72 26.25
CA ALA A 180 -3.23 -2.08 27.06
C ALA A 180 -3.54 -2.17 28.56
N GLN A 181 -4.79 -1.95 28.97
CA GLN A 181 -5.23 -2.09 30.35
C GLN A 181 -5.12 -3.53 30.86
N GLU A 182 -5.44 -4.52 30.03
CA GLU A 182 -5.27 -5.94 30.42
C GLU A 182 -3.81 -6.31 30.66
N LEU A 183 -2.88 -5.80 29.83
CA LEU A 183 -1.44 -6.05 30.00
C LEU A 183 -0.91 -5.40 31.26
N ASP A 184 -1.34 -4.16 31.57
CA ASP A 184 -0.98 -3.45 32.80
C ASP A 184 -1.53 -4.17 34.05
N ALA A 185 -2.76 -4.66 33.99
CA ALA A 185 -3.38 -5.41 35.10
C ALA A 185 -2.69 -6.76 35.37
N ARG A 186 -2.05 -7.36 34.36
CA ARG A 186 -1.28 -8.62 34.50
C ARG A 186 0.17 -8.40 34.92
N GLY A 187 0.63 -7.13 35.10
CA GLY A 187 2.01 -6.81 35.43
C GLY A 187 3.03 -7.19 34.30
N LEU A 188 2.55 -7.30 33.07
CA LEU A 188 3.36 -7.68 31.89
C LEU A 188 3.86 -6.46 31.10
N THR A 189 3.81 -5.27 31.71
CA THR A 189 4.41 -4.05 31.15
C THR A 189 5.89 -4.06 31.40
N PRO A 190 6.72 -3.83 30.35
CA PRO A 190 8.16 -3.71 30.49
C PRO A 190 8.57 -2.49 31.30
#